data_8cb63b975579bb5b68e0719f3f9b130e
#
_entry.id   8cb63b975579bb5b68e0719f3f9b130e
#
_cell.length_a   1.000
_cell.length_b   1.000
_cell.length_c   1.000
_cell.angle_alpha   90.00
_cell.angle_beta   90.00
_cell.angle_gamma   90.00
#
_symmetry.space_group_name_H-M   'P 1'
#
loop_
_entity.id
_entity.type
_entity.pdbx_description
1 polymer ?
#
loop_
_entity_poly.entity_id
_entity_poly.type
_entity_poly.pdbx_seq_one_letter_code
_entity_poly.pdbx_strand_id
1 'polypeptide(L)'
;MAHGRLTLRRARHDDLADLVKLEAACWPTPLAAKHDQLSARIATFHRGQLVAQIGEQLVGYSSAQRIHAELITNDPLQYNTVTDNDRFTTTHANDGEIYQLVGVSTAPEFRGRRIARQLIDLQIACAWKLDGVRRVMGFTRPAARHLTPELSLESYVAIQLTARGSDKTLAFHLNAGARIVSCHDNFRPSDQQSLGGGVLIEYSR
;
A
#
# COMPACT_ATOMS: atom_id res chain seq x y z
N MET A 1 -20.10 9.13 -18.13
CA MET A 1 -18.71 8.61 -18.03
C MET A 1 -17.78 9.79 -18.00
N ALA A 2 -16.86 9.89 -17.02
CA ALA A 2 -15.91 10.99 -16.97
C ALA A 2 -14.97 10.93 -18.19
N HIS A 3 -15.16 11.84 -19.12
CA HIS A 3 -14.27 12.06 -20.24
C HIS A 3 -13.17 13.01 -19.77
N GLY A 4 -11.96 12.50 -19.51
CA GLY A 4 -10.82 13.31 -19.10
C GLY A 4 -9.53 12.52 -19.17
N ARG A 5 -8.41 13.24 -19.28
CA ARG A 5 -7.07 12.65 -19.20
C ARG A 5 -6.76 12.28 -17.75
N LEU A 6 -6.19 11.09 -17.53
CA LEU A 6 -5.66 10.70 -16.22
C LEU A 6 -4.49 11.61 -15.85
N THR A 7 -4.54 12.18 -14.66
CA THR A 7 -3.48 13.00 -14.06
C THR A 7 -3.08 12.39 -12.72
N LEU A 8 -1.78 12.30 -12.47
CA LEU A 8 -1.21 11.90 -11.20
C LEU A 8 -0.59 13.13 -10.52
N ARG A 9 -0.94 13.36 -9.27
CA ARG A 9 -0.43 14.49 -8.48
C ARG A 9 -0.34 14.14 -7.00
N ARG A 10 0.27 15.01 -6.22
CA ARG A 10 0.24 14.91 -4.75
C ARG A 10 -1.15 15.22 -4.23
N ALA A 11 -1.55 14.49 -3.18
CA ALA A 11 -2.78 14.77 -2.45
C ALA A 11 -2.70 16.11 -1.73
N ARG A 12 -3.83 16.79 -1.58
CA ARG A 12 -3.98 18.07 -0.86
C ARG A 12 -4.96 17.88 0.28
N HIS A 13 -4.96 18.79 1.25
CA HIS A 13 -5.97 18.75 2.31
C HIS A 13 -7.40 18.89 1.78
N ASP A 14 -7.60 19.62 0.69
CA ASP A 14 -8.91 19.78 0.03
C ASP A 14 -9.42 18.44 -0.58
N ASP A 15 -8.54 17.47 -0.81
CA ASP A 15 -8.92 16.14 -1.32
C ASP A 15 -9.50 15.22 -0.22
N LEU A 16 -9.41 15.58 1.06
CA LEU A 16 -9.71 14.68 2.18
C LEU A 16 -11.10 14.07 2.11
N ALA A 17 -12.12 14.85 1.78
CA ALA A 17 -13.49 14.36 1.70
C ALA A 17 -13.64 13.27 0.64
N ASP A 18 -12.99 13.43 -0.51
CA ASP A 18 -13.05 12.47 -1.61
C ASP A 18 -12.12 11.29 -1.38
N LEU A 19 -11.00 11.47 -0.69
CA LEU A 19 -10.13 10.39 -0.25
C LEU A 19 -10.84 9.45 0.72
N VAL A 20 -11.61 9.98 1.69
CA VAL A 20 -12.41 9.16 2.62
C VAL A 20 -13.44 8.32 1.86
N LYS A 21 -14.14 8.90 0.88
CA LYS A 21 -15.09 8.16 0.03
C LYS A 21 -14.39 7.07 -0.78
N LEU A 22 -13.22 7.38 -1.36
CA LEU A 22 -12.44 6.44 -2.15
C LEU A 22 -11.95 5.26 -1.30
N GLU A 23 -11.41 5.52 -0.10
CA GLU A 23 -10.96 4.49 0.83
C GLU A 23 -12.13 3.58 1.25
N ALA A 24 -13.28 4.15 1.63
CA ALA A 24 -14.47 3.39 1.98
C ALA A 24 -15.00 2.52 0.82
N ALA A 25 -14.85 2.97 -0.42
CA ALA A 25 -15.25 2.19 -1.60
C ALA A 25 -14.25 1.09 -1.97
N CYS A 26 -12.99 1.22 -1.57
CA CYS A 26 -11.91 0.31 -1.95
C CYS A 26 -11.59 -0.75 -0.91
N TRP A 27 -11.73 -0.43 0.37
CA TRP A 27 -11.30 -1.27 1.47
C TRP A 27 -12.47 -1.76 2.32
N PRO A 28 -12.46 -3.04 2.75
CA PRO A 28 -13.41 -3.51 3.75
C PRO A 28 -13.25 -2.71 5.04
N THR A 29 -14.38 -2.42 5.72
CA THR A 29 -14.32 -1.99 7.11
C THR A 29 -13.82 -3.17 7.97
N PRO A 30 -12.80 -3.03 8.84
CA PRO A 30 -12.19 -1.80 9.38
C PRO A 30 -10.85 -1.39 8.71
N LEU A 31 -10.54 -1.82 7.49
CA LEU A 31 -9.23 -1.59 6.86
C LEU A 31 -9.10 -0.23 6.17
N ALA A 32 -10.22 0.43 5.87
CA ALA A 32 -10.25 1.74 5.23
C ALA A 32 -9.66 2.82 6.14
N ALA A 33 -8.76 3.65 5.60
CA ALA A 33 -8.21 4.78 6.33
C ALA A 33 -9.28 5.85 6.58
N LYS A 34 -9.29 6.41 7.79
CA LYS A 34 -10.25 7.43 8.24
C LYS A 34 -9.74 8.84 7.92
N HIS A 35 -10.63 9.81 8.03
CA HIS A 35 -10.34 11.23 7.77
C HIS A 35 -9.10 11.74 8.54
N ASP A 36 -9.04 11.46 9.84
CA ASP A 36 -7.94 11.90 10.70
C ASP A 36 -6.60 11.22 10.35
N GLN A 37 -6.64 9.96 9.94
CA GLN A 37 -5.47 9.22 9.47
C GLN A 37 -4.96 9.77 8.14
N LEU A 38 -5.85 10.01 7.16
CA LEU A 38 -5.50 10.60 5.86
C LEU A 38 -4.94 12.02 6.02
N SER A 39 -5.55 12.83 6.89
CA SER A 39 -5.06 14.17 7.22
C SER A 39 -3.66 14.13 7.83
N ALA A 40 -3.44 13.23 8.79
CA ALA A 40 -2.13 13.05 9.41
C ALA A 40 -1.06 12.63 8.39
N ARG A 41 -1.35 11.68 7.49
CA ARG A 41 -0.43 11.26 6.42
C ARG A 41 -0.03 12.42 5.51
N ILE A 42 -1.00 13.25 5.09
CA ILE A 42 -0.75 14.41 4.23
C ILE A 42 0.13 15.43 4.97
N ALA A 43 -0.16 15.69 6.25
CA ALA A 43 0.62 16.61 7.06
C ALA A 43 2.05 16.09 7.34
N THR A 44 2.18 14.79 7.65
CA THR A 44 3.47 14.19 8.03
C THR A 44 4.40 14.00 6.83
N PHE A 45 3.90 13.44 5.73
CA PHE A 45 4.72 13.18 4.54
C PHE A 45 3.93 13.39 3.25
N HIS A 46 3.69 14.64 2.91
CA HIS A 46 2.98 15.05 1.69
C HIS A 46 3.56 14.45 0.40
N ARG A 47 4.90 14.28 0.34
CA ARG A 47 5.58 13.73 -0.85
C ARG A 47 5.20 12.28 -1.14
N GLY A 48 4.80 11.52 -0.13
CA GLY A 48 4.38 10.12 -0.24
C GLY A 48 2.88 9.93 -0.47
N GLN A 49 2.09 11.00 -0.56
CA GLN A 49 0.65 10.93 -0.75
C GLN A 49 0.31 11.31 -2.19
N LEU A 50 -0.04 10.33 -3.04
CA LEU A 50 -0.34 10.54 -4.45
C LEU A 50 -1.79 10.19 -4.78
N VAL A 51 -2.42 11.01 -5.61
CA VAL A 51 -3.76 10.78 -6.14
C VAL A 51 -3.74 10.66 -7.66
N ALA A 52 -4.65 9.85 -8.17
CA ALA A 52 -5.00 9.75 -9.57
C ALA A 52 -6.35 10.43 -9.79
N GLN A 53 -6.45 11.32 -10.77
CA GLN A 53 -7.62 12.15 -11.05
C GLN A 53 -8.00 12.08 -12.53
N ILE A 54 -9.30 11.99 -12.83
CA ILE A 54 -9.86 12.11 -14.19
C ILE A 54 -10.93 13.21 -14.15
N GLY A 55 -10.70 14.31 -14.88
CA GLY A 55 -11.48 15.52 -14.71
C GLY A 55 -11.36 16.02 -13.26
N GLU A 56 -12.48 16.19 -12.56
CA GLU A 56 -12.49 16.57 -11.14
C GLU A 56 -12.59 15.39 -10.18
N GLN A 57 -12.79 14.17 -10.69
CA GLN A 57 -13.00 12.98 -9.87
C GLN A 57 -11.68 12.34 -9.45
N LEU A 58 -11.49 12.10 -8.15
CA LEU A 58 -10.43 11.24 -7.64
C LEU A 58 -10.79 9.76 -7.91
N VAL A 59 -9.90 9.07 -8.62
CA VAL A 59 -10.11 7.69 -9.06
C VAL A 59 -9.09 6.71 -8.49
N GLY A 60 -8.08 7.22 -7.80
CA GLY A 60 -7.06 6.41 -7.14
C GLY A 60 -6.25 7.20 -6.13
N TYR A 61 -5.67 6.47 -5.18
CA TYR A 61 -4.80 7.00 -4.13
C TYR A 61 -3.70 6.00 -3.82
N SER A 62 -2.50 6.47 -3.55
CA SER A 62 -1.45 5.67 -2.94
C SER A 62 -0.74 6.44 -1.85
N SER A 63 -0.36 5.73 -0.79
CA SER A 63 0.31 6.28 0.37
C SER A 63 1.64 5.60 0.63
N ALA A 64 2.62 6.40 1.05
CA ALA A 64 3.94 5.95 1.45
C ALA A 64 4.49 6.83 2.57
N GLN A 65 5.49 6.30 3.29
CA GLN A 65 6.31 7.02 4.25
C GLN A 65 7.79 6.63 4.10
N ARG A 66 8.69 7.34 4.79
CA ARG A 66 10.08 6.89 4.98
C ARG A 66 10.23 6.38 6.39
N ILE A 67 10.99 5.31 6.57
CA ILE A 67 11.21 4.68 7.88
C ILE A 67 12.66 4.24 8.02
N HIS A 68 13.13 4.09 9.24
CA HIS A 68 14.37 3.39 9.55
C HIS A 68 14.18 1.87 9.51
N ALA A 69 15.23 1.13 9.18
CA ALA A 69 15.18 -0.33 9.03
C ALA A 69 14.75 -1.04 10.33
N GLU A 70 15.11 -0.50 11.49
CA GLU A 70 14.76 -1.05 12.80
C GLU A 70 13.24 -1.26 12.95
N LEU A 71 12.43 -0.41 12.31
CA LEU A 71 10.98 -0.50 12.40
C LEU A 71 10.41 -1.79 11.77
N ILE A 72 11.12 -2.38 10.83
CA ILE A 72 10.68 -3.59 10.10
C ILE A 72 11.60 -4.80 10.35
N THR A 73 12.55 -4.70 11.27
CA THR A 73 13.41 -5.83 11.69
C THR A 73 12.99 -6.43 13.03
N ASN A 74 12.20 -5.72 13.82
CA ASN A 74 11.73 -6.18 15.14
C ASN A 74 10.49 -7.06 14.98
N ASP A 75 10.58 -8.31 15.40
CA ASP A 75 9.48 -9.27 15.39
C ASP A 75 8.79 -9.33 16.77
N PRO A 76 7.45 -9.43 16.86
CA PRO A 76 6.49 -9.56 15.77
C PRO A 76 6.16 -8.20 15.09
N LEU A 77 6.18 -8.20 13.75
CA LEU A 77 5.76 -7.05 12.98
C LEU A 77 4.23 -6.94 12.96
N GLN A 78 3.72 -5.76 13.27
CA GLN A 78 2.30 -5.46 13.19
C GLN A 78 2.04 -4.18 12.40
N TYR A 79 0.99 -4.21 11.58
CA TYR A 79 0.60 -3.09 10.71
C TYR A 79 0.46 -1.78 11.49
N ASN A 80 -0.24 -1.81 12.61
CA ASN A 80 -0.47 -0.62 13.43
C ASN A 80 0.82 -0.03 13.99
N THR A 81 1.80 -0.88 14.34
CA THR A 81 3.11 -0.43 14.84
C THR A 81 3.92 0.21 13.72
N VAL A 82 4.03 -0.45 12.57
CA VAL A 82 4.87 0.04 11.46
C VAL A 82 4.25 1.21 10.70
N THR A 83 3.00 1.59 10.99
CA THR A 83 2.30 2.72 10.35
C THR A 83 1.77 3.76 11.35
N ASP A 84 2.10 3.62 12.66
CA ASP A 84 1.51 4.46 13.71
C ASP A 84 -0.02 4.56 13.58
N ASN A 85 -0.67 3.38 13.57
CA ASN A 85 -2.12 3.31 13.36
C ASN A 85 -2.60 4.08 12.12
N ASP A 86 -1.88 3.93 11.01
CA ASP A 86 -2.18 4.61 9.73
C ASP A 86 -1.92 6.12 9.71
N ARG A 87 -1.27 6.71 10.72
CA ARG A 87 -1.03 8.16 10.82
C ARG A 87 0.35 8.58 10.31
N PHE A 88 1.36 7.70 10.45
CA PHE A 88 2.77 7.95 10.13
C PHE A 88 3.48 8.94 11.05
N THR A 89 2.78 9.52 12.02
CA THR A 89 3.26 10.67 12.83
C THR A 89 4.51 10.34 13.62
N THR A 90 4.62 9.11 14.14
CA THR A 90 5.75 8.65 14.95
C THR A 90 6.68 7.69 14.21
N THR A 91 6.25 7.18 13.05
CA THR A 91 7.03 6.20 12.27
C THR A 91 7.75 6.82 11.09
N HIS A 92 7.27 7.96 10.56
CA HIS A 92 7.96 8.65 9.48
C HIS A 92 9.26 9.31 9.96
N ALA A 93 10.34 9.06 9.23
CA ALA A 93 11.65 9.69 9.41
C ALA A 93 12.13 10.30 8.09
N ASN A 94 12.46 11.61 8.09
CA ASN A 94 12.90 12.30 6.87
C ASN A 94 14.21 11.77 6.30
N ASP A 95 15.04 11.14 7.11
CA ASP A 95 16.30 10.52 6.79
C ASP A 95 16.21 8.98 6.72
N GLY A 96 15.03 8.39 6.93
CA GLY A 96 14.82 6.95 6.85
C GLY A 96 15.30 6.37 5.51
N GLU A 97 16.02 5.27 5.55
CA GLU A 97 16.62 4.63 4.37
C GLU A 97 15.66 3.72 3.61
N ILE A 98 14.50 3.43 4.18
CA ILE A 98 13.45 2.65 3.54
C ILE A 98 12.28 3.56 3.14
N TYR A 99 11.93 3.53 1.86
CA TYR A 99 10.67 4.09 1.39
C TYR A 99 9.60 3.01 1.45
N GLN A 100 8.70 3.11 2.42
CA GLN A 100 7.65 2.13 2.67
C GLN A 100 6.38 2.51 1.90
N LEU A 101 5.98 1.68 0.94
CA LEU A 101 4.66 1.73 0.32
C LEU A 101 3.65 1.12 1.29
N VAL A 102 2.58 1.86 1.62
CA VAL A 102 1.60 1.44 2.64
C VAL A 102 0.27 1.03 2.03
N GLY A 103 -0.20 1.76 1.01
CA GLY A 103 -1.46 1.43 0.38
C GLY A 103 -1.57 1.94 -1.05
N VAL A 104 -2.41 1.25 -1.84
CA VAL A 104 -2.83 1.70 -3.16
C VAL A 104 -4.29 1.33 -3.39
N SER A 105 -5.09 2.31 -3.79
CA SER A 105 -6.52 2.18 -4.03
C SER A 105 -6.86 2.64 -5.44
N THR A 106 -7.82 1.97 -6.08
CA THR A 106 -8.45 2.43 -7.33
C THR A 106 -9.95 2.23 -7.20
N ALA A 107 -10.71 3.29 -7.48
CA ALA A 107 -12.16 3.26 -7.44
C ALA A 107 -12.69 2.07 -8.26
N PRO A 108 -13.67 1.30 -7.75
CA PRO A 108 -14.12 0.06 -8.36
C PRO A 108 -14.46 0.18 -9.84
N GLU A 109 -15.14 1.25 -10.24
CA GLU A 109 -15.56 1.55 -11.60
C GLU A 109 -14.42 1.92 -12.57
N PHE A 110 -13.22 2.20 -12.02
CA PHE A 110 -12.02 2.51 -12.79
C PHE A 110 -10.95 1.40 -12.76
N ARG A 111 -11.26 0.26 -12.14
CA ARG A 111 -10.36 -0.91 -12.14
C ARG A 111 -10.12 -1.44 -13.56
N GLY A 112 -9.01 -2.12 -13.76
CA GLY A 112 -8.61 -2.61 -15.11
C GLY A 112 -7.92 -1.57 -16.00
N ARG A 113 -7.88 -0.28 -15.62
CA ARG A 113 -7.27 0.82 -16.39
C ARG A 113 -5.81 1.10 -16.01
N ARG A 114 -5.15 0.19 -15.29
CA ARG A 114 -3.75 0.30 -14.84
C ARG A 114 -3.44 1.52 -13.94
N ILE A 115 -4.48 2.11 -13.28
CA ILE A 115 -4.29 3.30 -12.43
C ILE A 115 -3.41 2.97 -11.22
N ALA A 116 -3.70 1.89 -10.49
CA ALA A 116 -2.88 1.44 -9.37
C ALA A 116 -1.42 1.20 -9.79
N ARG A 117 -1.19 0.61 -10.98
CA ARG A 117 0.16 0.40 -11.50
C ARG A 117 0.89 1.72 -11.73
N GLN A 118 0.26 2.70 -12.35
CA GLN A 118 0.86 4.02 -12.57
C GLN A 118 1.17 4.74 -11.25
N LEU A 119 0.30 4.60 -10.23
CA LEU A 119 0.55 5.15 -8.90
C LEU A 119 1.79 4.51 -8.24
N ILE A 120 1.91 3.18 -8.28
CA ILE A 120 3.07 2.46 -7.72
C ILE A 120 4.35 2.81 -8.48
N ASP A 121 4.31 2.83 -9.82
CA ASP A 121 5.47 3.20 -10.64
C ASP A 121 5.96 4.63 -10.31
N LEU A 122 5.02 5.58 -10.10
CA LEU A 122 5.35 6.94 -9.71
C LEU A 122 5.91 7.00 -8.27
N GLN A 123 5.36 6.24 -7.32
CA GLN A 123 5.89 6.13 -5.95
C GLN A 123 7.34 5.64 -5.96
N ILE A 124 7.61 4.55 -6.70
CA ILE A 124 8.95 3.99 -6.82
C ILE A 124 9.92 5.01 -7.45
N ALA A 125 9.49 5.68 -8.53
CA ALA A 125 10.30 6.71 -9.18
C ALA A 125 10.56 7.92 -8.26
N CYS A 126 9.60 8.30 -7.42
CA CYS A 126 9.77 9.36 -6.42
C CYS A 126 10.72 8.93 -5.29
N ALA A 127 10.61 7.68 -4.83
CA ALA A 127 11.46 7.13 -3.78
C ALA A 127 12.94 7.22 -4.14
N TRP A 128 13.30 6.77 -5.35
CA TRP A 128 14.69 6.75 -5.81
C TRP A 128 15.30 8.14 -6.09
N LYS A 129 14.48 9.20 -6.05
CA LYS A 129 14.93 10.61 -6.13
C LYS A 129 15.19 11.23 -4.76
N LEU A 130 14.88 10.54 -3.68
CA LEU A 130 15.09 11.03 -2.31
C LEU A 130 16.48 10.59 -1.84
N ASP A 131 17.26 11.56 -1.38
CA ASP A 131 18.59 11.27 -0.82
C ASP A 131 18.47 10.34 0.40
N GLY A 132 19.41 9.40 0.49
CA GLY A 132 19.46 8.43 1.58
C GLY A 132 18.52 7.23 1.45
N VAL A 133 17.55 7.23 0.53
CA VAL A 133 16.70 6.04 0.29
C VAL A 133 17.54 4.95 -0.38
N ARG A 134 17.58 3.79 0.27
CA ARG A 134 18.33 2.60 -0.18
C ARG A 134 17.45 1.45 -0.59
N ARG A 135 16.21 1.40 -0.07
CA ARG A 135 15.24 0.32 -0.34
C ARG A 135 13.85 0.88 -0.54
N VAL A 136 13.07 0.26 -1.42
CA VAL A 136 11.64 0.52 -1.59
C VAL A 136 10.90 -0.75 -1.24
N MET A 137 10.13 -0.72 -0.16
CA MET A 137 9.50 -1.89 0.43
C MET A 137 8.02 -1.63 0.70
N GLY A 138 7.27 -2.68 0.97
CA GLY A 138 5.88 -2.59 1.40
C GLY A 138 5.40 -3.91 1.95
N PHE A 139 4.24 -3.89 2.62
CA PHE A 139 3.55 -5.11 3.00
C PHE A 139 2.35 -5.31 2.09
N THR A 140 2.34 -6.41 1.37
CA THR A 140 1.16 -6.81 0.61
C THR A 140 0.33 -7.82 1.39
N ARG A 141 -0.98 -7.77 1.20
CA ARG A 141 -1.91 -8.70 1.83
C ARG A 141 -2.20 -9.86 0.87
N PRO A 142 -2.14 -11.12 1.32
CA PRO A 142 -2.62 -12.28 0.56
C PRO A 142 -4.16 -12.35 0.63
N ALA A 143 -4.84 -11.54 -0.18
CA ALA A 143 -6.26 -11.24 -0.02
C ALA A 143 -7.21 -12.42 -0.30
N ALA A 144 -6.73 -13.50 -0.92
CA ALA A 144 -7.50 -14.71 -1.16
C ALA A 144 -7.13 -15.87 -0.20
N ARG A 145 -6.28 -15.67 0.81
CA ARG A 145 -5.82 -16.71 1.73
C ARG A 145 -6.97 -17.36 2.51
N HIS A 146 -8.02 -16.61 2.84
CA HIS A 146 -9.20 -17.13 3.52
C HIS A 146 -9.92 -18.26 2.75
N LEU A 147 -9.63 -18.45 1.47
CA LEU A 147 -10.17 -19.56 0.66
C LEU A 147 -9.44 -20.88 0.88
N THR A 148 -8.26 -20.85 1.53
CA THR A 148 -7.41 -22.02 1.84
C THR A 148 -6.84 -21.88 3.26
N PRO A 149 -7.70 -21.83 4.29
CA PRO A 149 -7.29 -21.51 5.67
C PRO A 149 -6.40 -22.58 6.29
N GLU A 150 -6.37 -23.79 5.72
CA GLU A 150 -5.53 -24.91 6.14
C GLU A 150 -4.05 -24.72 5.79
N LEU A 151 -3.71 -23.81 4.88
CA LEU A 151 -2.32 -23.57 4.49
C LEU A 151 -1.64 -22.57 5.43
N SER A 152 -0.38 -22.82 5.78
CA SER A 152 0.47 -21.79 6.38
C SER A 152 0.64 -20.61 5.41
N LEU A 153 0.98 -19.43 5.92
CA LEU A 153 1.18 -18.26 5.06
C LEU A 153 2.30 -18.49 4.04
N GLU A 154 3.40 -19.09 4.45
CA GLU A 154 4.54 -19.44 3.59
C GLU A 154 4.14 -20.42 2.49
N SER A 155 3.41 -21.48 2.84
CA SER A 155 2.92 -22.47 1.87
C SER A 155 1.97 -21.85 0.87
N TYR A 156 1.05 -21.00 1.34
CA TYR A 156 0.15 -20.25 0.48
C TYR A 156 0.93 -19.38 -0.52
N VAL A 157 1.88 -18.58 -0.03
CA VAL A 157 2.69 -17.69 -0.85
C VAL A 157 3.54 -18.48 -1.87
N ALA A 158 4.14 -19.60 -1.46
CA ALA A 158 4.92 -20.46 -2.36
C ALA A 158 4.07 -20.99 -3.53
N ILE A 159 2.82 -21.41 -3.25
CA ILE A 159 1.88 -21.85 -4.29
C ILE A 159 1.55 -20.70 -5.25
N GLN A 160 1.33 -19.47 -4.72
CA GLN A 160 1.02 -18.32 -5.57
C GLN A 160 2.18 -17.99 -6.53
N LEU A 161 3.41 -18.18 -6.13
CA LEU A 161 4.59 -17.97 -6.99
C LEU A 161 4.65 -18.98 -8.16
N THR A 162 4.20 -20.21 -7.95
CA THR A 162 4.22 -21.27 -8.98
C THR A 162 2.99 -21.27 -9.87
N ALA A 163 1.80 -20.93 -9.33
CA ALA A 163 0.50 -21.05 -10.01
C ALA A 163 0.10 -19.82 -10.83
N ARG A 164 0.98 -18.81 -10.97
CA ARG A 164 0.71 -17.54 -11.65
C ARG A 164 -0.63 -16.89 -11.25
N GLY A 165 -0.80 -16.69 -9.91
CA GLY A 165 -1.63 -15.61 -9.48
C GLY A 165 -3.13 -15.83 -9.41
N SER A 166 -3.58 -16.78 -8.61
CA SER A 166 -4.95 -16.79 -8.11
C SER A 166 -5.19 -15.62 -7.12
N ASP A 167 -4.18 -15.22 -6.34
CA ASP A 167 -4.23 -14.02 -5.50
C ASP A 167 -3.89 -12.76 -6.30
N LYS A 168 -4.93 -11.99 -6.63
CA LYS A 168 -4.78 -10.79 -7.44
C LYS A 168 -3.93 -9.70 -6.79
N THR A 169 -3.89 -9.65 -5.46
CA THR A 169 -3.12 -8.63 -4.73
C THR A 169 -1.64 -8.97 -4.74
N LEU A 170 -1.27 -10.21 -4.44
CA LEU A 170 0.12 -10.67 -4.60
C LEU A 170 0.59 -10.55 -6.05
N ALA A 171 -0.19 -11.04 -7.00
CA ALA A 171 0.12 -10.98 -8.42
C ALA A 171 0.33 -9.54 -8.91
N PHE A 172 -0.46 -8.58 -8.40
CA PHE A 172 -0.31 -7.17 -8.75
C PHE A 172 1.09 -6.65 -8.42
N HIS A 173 1.58 -6.89 -7.20
CA HIS A 173 2.90 -6.42 -6.77
C HIS A 173 4.04 -7.18 -7.46
N LEU A 174 3.93 -8.50 -7.61
CA LEU A 174 4.92 -9.31 -8.33
C LEU A 174 5.04 -8.87 -9.80
N ASN A 175 3.92 -8.64 -10.48
CA ASN A 175 3.90 -8.11 -11.85
C ASN A 175 4.41 -6.66 -11.93
N ALA A 176 4.41 -5.93 -10.82
CA ALA A 176 5.02 -4.61 -10.71
C ALA A 176 6.53 -4.66 -10.44
N GLY A 177 7.13 -5.86 -10.36
CA GLY A 177 8.56 -6.05 -10.17
C GLY A 177 8.99 -6.20 -8.71
N ALA A 178 8.04 -6.41 -7.80
CA ALA A 178 8.37 -6.71 -6.42
C ALA A 178 8.88 -8.15 -6.27
N ARG A 179 9.80 -8.37 -5.33
CA ARG A 179 10.18 -9.70 -4.83
C ARG A 179 9.69 -9.88 -3.40
N ILE A 180 9.41 -11.11 -3.01
CA ILE A 180 9.05 -11.46 -1.63
C ILE A 180 10.32 -11.47 -0.78
N VAL A 181 10.22 -10.88 0.41
CA VAL A 181 11.31 -10.84 1.41
C VAL A 181 10.99 -11.79 2.56
N SER A 182 9.80 -11.67 3.18
CA SER A 182 9.38 -12.50 4.32
C SER A 182 7.86 -12.54 4.45
N CYS A 183 7.36 -13.53 5.20
CA CYS A 183 5.96 -13.69 5.56
C CYS A 183 5.80 -13.42 7.05
N HIS A 184 4.70 -12.77 7.44
CA HIS A 184 4.41 -12.40 8.83
C HIS A 184 2.96 -12.75 9.14
N ASP A 185 2.75 -13.81 9.93
CA ASP A 185 1.44 -14.10 10.50
C ASP A 185 1.06 -13.02 11.52
N ASN A 186 -0.25 -12.79 11.66
CA ASN A 186 -0.77 -11.80 12.60
C ASN A 186 -0.27 -10.35 12.37
N PHE A 187 0.17 -10.03 11.14
CA PHE A 187 0.62 -8.68 10.77
C PHE A 187 -0.52 -7.65 10.85
N ARG A 188 -1.72 -8.01 10.36
CA ARG A 188 -2.92 -7.17 10.43
C ARG A 188 -4.12 -8.00 10.87
N PRO A 189 -4.29 -8.28 12.17
CA PRO A 189 -5.30 -9.21 12.69
C PRO A 189 -6.74 -8.89 12.27
N SER A 190 -7.04 -7.62 12.00
CA SER A 190 -8.35 -7.17 11.52
C SER A 190 -8.64 -7.55 10.06
N ASP A 191 -7.65 -8.01 9.29
CA ASP A 191 -7.83 -8.41 7.89
C ASP A 191 -8.24 -9.88 7.77
N GLN A 192 -9.54 -10.12 7.76
CA GLN A 192 -10.10 -11.47 7.65
C GLN A 192 -9.75 -12.17 6.33
N GLN A 193 -9.62 -11.44 5.23
CA GLN A 193 -9.32 -12.02 3.92
C GLN A 193 -7.89 -12.57 3.83
N SER A 194 -6.94 -11.93 4.49
CA SER A 194 -5.56 -12.42 4.59
C SER A 194 -5.33 -13.34 5.80
N LEU A 195 -6.37 -13.63 6.62
CA LEU A 195 -6.26 -14.28 7.92
C LEU A 195 -5.21 -13.60 8.82
N GLY A 196 -5.16 -12.27 8.77
CA GLY A 196 -4.19 -11.45 9.50
C GLY A 196 -2.78 -11.42 8.90
N GLY A 197 -2.48 -12.19 7.86
CA GLY A 197 -1.16 -12.29 7.26
C GLY A 197 -0.73 -11.07 6.47
N GLY A 198 0.58 -10.77 6.52
CA GLY A 198 1.25 -9.78 5.69
C GLY A 198 2.50 -10.35 5.04
N VAL A 199 2.78 -9.96 3.82
CA VAL A 199 3.97 -10.39 3.08
C VAL A 199 4.82 -9.17 2.79
N LEU A 200 6.02 -9.12 3.36
CA LEU A 200 6.99 -8.07 3.09
C LEU A 200 7.56 -8.25 1.69
N ILE A 201 7.47 -7.21 0.90
CA ILE A 201 7.94 -7.17 -0.48
C ILE A 201 8.93 -6.03 -0.69
N GLU A 202 9.80 -6.17 -1.67
CA GLU A 202 10.79 -5.15 -2.05
C GLU A 202 10.82 -4.97 -3.57
N TYR A 203 10.89 -3.72 -3.99
CA TYR A 203 11.05 -3.33 -5.39
C TYR A 203 12.50 -3.03 -5.70
N SER A 204 13.03 -3.64 -6.75
CA SER A 204 14.38 -3.36 -7.25
C SER A 204 14.45 -1.97 -7.89
N ARG A 205 15.66 -1.42 -7.91
CA ARG A 205 15.96 -0.16 -8.62
C ARG A 205 15.96 -0.38 -10.11
#